data_2fed1798a7c0a87147882052140771aa
#
_entry.id   2fed1798a7c0a87147882052140771aa
#
_cell.length_a   1.000
_cell.length_b   1.000
_cell.length_c   1.000
_cell.angle_alpha   90.00
_cell.angle_beta   90.00
_cell.angle_gamma   90.00
#
_symmetry.space_group_name_H-M   'P 1'
#
loop_
_entity.id
_entity.type
_entity.pdbx_description
1 polymer ?
#
loop_
_entity_poly.entity_id
_entity_poly.type
_entity_poly.pdbx_seq_one_letter_code
_entity_poly.pdbx_strand_id
1 'polypeptide(L)'
;MDNRKLGRVMGYLLFGAGIGHFIFPGPLDSIVPKALPGDPRIYTYLSGVAEILIGLALLTPLAKTVLGKPVKLWGAYGAFALFLAVYPANINMAIQWSDRAMPAPLFAYARLPFQFYFLWAAWKLIQAIKRKSS
;
A
#
# COMPACT_ATOMS: atom_id res chain seq x y z
N MET A 1 18.34 3.92 -4.18
CA MET A 1 17.63 5.02 -3.49
C MET A 1 18.00 5.01 -2.02
N ASP A 2 18.29 6.19 -1.48
CA ASP A 2 18.55 6.40 -0.06
C ASP A 2 17.32 5.97 0.77
N ASN A 3 17.55 5.37 1.95
CA ASN A 3 16.46 4.90 2.82
C ASN A 3 15.55 6.03 3.30
N ARG A 4 16.09 7.24 3.48
CA ARG A 4 15.27 8.42 3.82
C ARG A 4 14.32 8.77 2.68
N LYS A 5 14.85 8.78 1.45
CA LYS A 5 14.03 9.04 0.26
C LYS A 5 13.01 7.95 0.06
N LEU A 6 13.38 6.70 0.27
CA LEU A 6 12.47 5.57 0.14
C LEU A 6 11.27 5.71 1.07
N GLY A 7 11.53 6.03 2.34
CA GLY A 7 10.46 6.25 3.32
C GLY A 7 9.53 7.40 2.94
N ARG A 8 10.10 8.53 2.48
CA ARG A 8 9.30 9.68 2.06
C ARG A 8 8.48 9.38 0.80
N VAL A 9 9.10 8.80 -0.20
CA VAL A 9 8.41 8.46 -1.46
C VAL A 9 7.27 7.50 -1.17
N MET A 10 7.53 6.45 -0.40
CA MET A 10 6.50 5.48 -0.03
C MET A 10 5.38 6.14 0.78
N GLY A 11 5.75 7.00 1.73
CA GLY A 11 4.78 7.72 2.56
C GLY A 11 3.86 8.62 1.74
N TYR A 12 4.41 9.41 0.82
CA TYR A 12 3.61 10.28 -0.04
C TYR A 12 2.75 9.48 -1.02
N LEU A 13 3.30 8.40 -1.57
CA LEU A 13 2.54 7.55 -2.49
C LEU A 13 1.33 6.92 -1.79
N LEU A 14 1.53 6.38 -0.60
CA LEU A 14 0.44 5.77 0.17
C LEU A 14 -0.58 6.81 0.61
N PHE A 15 -0.12 7.98 1.05
CA PHE A 15 -1.02 9.07 1.43
C PHE A 15 -1.89 9.49 0.24
N GLY A 16 -1.27 9.72 -0.91
CA GLY A 16 -1.99 10.11 -2.13
C GLY A 16 -2.94 9.02 -2.63
N ALA A 17 -2.48 7.77 -2.60
CA ALA A 17 -3.32 6.64 -3.00
C ALA A 17 -4.53 6.49 -2.07
N GLY A 18 -4.31 6.67 -0.77
CA GLY A 18 -5.39 6.61 0.22
C GLY A 18 -6.46 7.67 -0.02
N ILE A 19 -6.04 8.91 -0.32
CA ILE A 19 -6.97 9.98 -0.69
C ILE A 19 -7.74 9.59 -1.95
N GLY A 20 -7.07 9.00 -2.93
CA GLY A 20 -7.71 8.54 -4.17
C GLY A 20 -8.81 7.52 -3.94
N HIS A 21 -8.70 6.70 -2.89
CA HIS A 21 -9.75 5.74 -2.52
C HIS A 21 -11.06 6.44 -2.17
N PHE A 22 -11.01 7.65 -1.64
CA PHE A 22 -12.21 8.42 -1.29
C PHE A 22 -12.72 9.27 -2.44
N ILE A 23 -11.83 9.70 -3.35
CA ILE A 23 -12.22 10.53 -4.51
C ILE A 23 -12.77 9.67 -5.65
N PHE A 24 -12.12 8.51 -5.91
CA PHE A 24 -12.47 7.62 -7.01
C PHE A 24 -12.71 6.19 -6.51
N PRO A 25 -13.72 5.96 -5.63
CA PRO A 25 -13.92 4.63 -5.06
C PRO A 25 -14.49 3.61 -6.05
N GLY A 26 -15.25 4.04 -7.05
CA GLY A 26 -15.93 3.13 -7.97
C GLY A 26 -15.01 2.13 -8.67
N PRO A 27 -13.95 2.59 -9.37
CA PRO A 27 -13.01 1.67 -10.02
C PRO A 27 -12.33 0.71 -9.04
N LEU A 28 -12.05 1.18 -7.81
CA LEU A 28 -11.42 0.35 -6.78
C LEU A 28 -12.39 -0.68 -6.21
N ASP A 29 -13.66 -0.34 -6.06
CA ASP A 29 -14.69 -1.30 -5.63
C ASP A 29 -14.74 -2.50 -6.57
N SER A 30 -14.57 -2.26 -7.86
CA SER A 30 -14.69 -3.31 -8.88
C SER A 30 -13.60 -4.37 -8.78
N ILE A 31 -12.45 -4.08 -8.17
CA ILE A 31 -11.35 -5.03 -8.04
C ILE A 31 -11.32 -5.75 -6.68
N VAL A 32 -12.21 -5.41 -5.76
CA VAL A 32 -12.34 -6.16 -4.50
C VAL A 32 -12.83 -7.57 -4.83
N PRO A 33 -12.14 -8.62 -4.33
CA PRO A 33 -12.57 -10.00 -4.61
C PRO A 33 -14.00 -10.26 -4.14
N LYS A 34 -14.82 -10.85 -5.00
CA LYS A 34 -16.23 -11.11 -4.70
C LYS A 34 -16.43 -12.12 -3.58
N ALA A 35 -15.40 -12.93 -3.29
CA ALA A 35 -15.44 -13.89 -2.19
C ALA A 35 -15.47 -13.22 -0.82
N LEU A 36 -15.07 -11.95 -0.72
CA LEU A 36 -15.08 -11.23 0.54
C LEU A 36 -16.51 -10.79 0.90
N PRO A 37 -16.92 -10.97 2.17
CA PRO A 37 -18.28 -10.60 2.59
C PRO A 37 -18.44 -9.09 2.68
N GLY A 38 -19.68 -8.63 2.48
CA GLY A 38 -20.05 -7.23 2.65
C GLY A 38 -19.91 -6.41 1.38
N ASP A 39 -20.17 -5.10 1.51
CA ASP A 39 -20.13 -4.15 0.41
C ASP A 39 -18.66 -3.90 0.03
N PRO A 40 -18.28 -4.00 -1.27
CA PRO A 40 -16.93 -3.68 -1.72
C PRO A 40 -16.45 -2.28 -1.29
N ARG A 41 -17.36 -1.31 -1.18
CA ARG A 41 -17.05 0.06 -0.75
C ARG A 41 -16.42 0.10 0.63
N ILE A 42 -16.79 -0.81 1.52
CA ILE A 42 -16.21 -0.90 2.87
C ILE A 42 -14.71 -1.18 2.76
N TYR A 43 -14.32 -2.15 1.92
CA TYR A 43 -12.91 -2.51 1.76
C TYR A 43 -12.12 -1.38 1.10
N THR A 44 -12.72 -0.69 0.14
CA THR A 44 -12.10 0.47 -0.52
C THR A 44 -11.79 1.56 0.51
N TYR A 45 -12.76 1.92 1.34
CA TYR A 45 -12.57 2.96 2.34
C TYR A 45 -11.63 2.53 3.46
N LEU A 46 -11.71 1.29 3.93
CA LEU A 46 -10.77 0.78 4.94
C LEU A 46 -9.34 0.79 4.43
N SER A 47 -9.13 0.37 3.18
CA SER A 47 -7.80 0.43 2.55
C SER A 47 -7.32 1.87 2.45
N GLY A 48 -8.20 2.81 2.08
CA GLY A 48 -7.87 4.22 2.00
C GLY A 48 -7.43 4.80 3.33
N VAL A 49 -8.17 4.51 4.41
CA VAL A 49 -7.80 4.94 5.76
C VAL A 49 -6.46 4.35 6.16
N ALA A 50 -6.27 3.04 5.94
CA ALA A 50 -5.01 2.37 6.27
C ALA A 50 -3.84 3.00 5.51
N GLU A 51 -4.00 3.27 4.23
CA GLU A 51 -2.95 3.88 3.40
C GLU A 51 -2.59 5.30 3.88
N ILE A 52 -3.60 6.10 4.25
CA ILE A 52 -3.36 7.45 4.78
C ILE A 52 -2.59 7.37 6.09
N LEU A 53 -3.02 6.52 7.02
CA LEU A 53 -2.37 6.39 8.32
C LEU A 53 -0.95 5.85 8.20
N ILE A 54 -0.75 4.84 7.36
CA ILE A 54 0.58 4.27 7.11
C ILE A 54 1.48 5.31 6.44
N GLY A 55 0.96 6.04 5.46
CA GLY A 55 1.70 7.10 4.79
C GLY A 55 2.16 8.17 5.76
N LEU A 56 1.27 8.63 6.63
CA LEU A 56 1.61 9.62 7.66
C LEU A 56 2.66 9.07 8.62
N ALA A 57 2.53 7.80 9.04
CA ALA A 57 3.51 7.17 9.92
C ALA A 57 4.90 7.12 9.28
N LEU A 58 4.97 6.81 7.99
CA LEU A 58 6.24 6.77 7.26
C LEU A 58 6.89 8.14 7.11
N LEU A 59 6.10 9.22 7.19
CA LEU A 59 6.61 10.59 7.09
C LEU A 59 7.04 11.15 8.44
N THR A 60 6.83 10.43 9.56
CA THR A 60 7.23 10.91 10.89
C THR A 60 8.74 10.76 11.10
N PRO A 61 9.34 11.63 11.92
CA PRO A 61 10.74 11.47 12.32
C PRO A 61 10.97 10.22 13.16
N LEU A 62 12.18 9.67 13.12
CA LEU A 62 12.54 8.48 13.91
C LEU A 62 12.42 8.70 15.41
N ALA A 63 12.52 9.97 15.88
CA ALA A 63 12.43 10.29 17.30
C ALA A 63 11.02 10.10 17.87
N LYS A 64 9.99 10.10 17.03
CA LYS A 64 8.60 9.85 17.48
C LYS A 64 8.40 8.35 17.68
N THR A 65 8.04 7.96 18.90
CA THR A 65 7.92 6.56 19.27
C THR A 65 6.54 6.25 19.86
N VAL A 66 6.11 5.00 19.67
CA VAL A 66 4.91 4.42 20.29
C VAL A 66 5.27 3.00 20.69
N LEU A 67 4.96 2.64 21.93
CA LEU A 67 5.26 1.32 22.48
C LEU A 67 6.75 0.95 22.36
N GLY A 68 7.62 1.97 22.57
CA GLY A 68 9.07 1.76 22.57
C GLY A 68 9.71 1.66 21.20
N LYS A 69 8.95 1.83 20.11
CA LYS A 69 9.48 1.73 18.73
C LYS A 69 9.10 2.97 17.92
N PRO A 70 9.93 3.36 16.94
CA PRO A 70 9.58 4.49 16.09
C PRO A 70 8.22 4.29 15.40
N VAL A 71 7.43 5.36 15.34
CA VAL A 71 6.16 5.35 14.60
C VAL A 71 6.41 4.97 13.14
N LYS A 72 7.53 5.46 12.58
CA LYS A 72 7.94 5.12 11.21
C LYS A 72 8.12 3.61 11.03
N LEU A 73 8.62 2.89 12.03
CA LEU A 73 8.75 1.45 11.97
C LEU A 73 7.39 0.76 11.92
N TRP A 74 6.44 1.22 12.75
CA TRP A 74 5.07 0.70 12.69
C TRP A 74 4.45 0.95 11.31
N GLY A 75 4.72 2.13 10.71
CA GLY A 75 4.29 2.44 9.36
C GLY A 75 4.87 1.48 8.33
N ALA A 76 6.16 1.14 8.45
CA ALA A 76 6.81 0.21 7.54
C ALA A 76 6.24 -1.21 7.66
N TYR A 77 5.97 -1.68 8.88
CA TYR A 77 5.28 -2.95 9.09
C TYR A 77 3.88 -2.92 8.47
N GLY A 78 3.16 -1.83 8.70
CA GLY A 78 1.82 -1.63 8.14
C GLY A 78 1.84 -1.65 6.62
N ALA A 79 2.82 -1.00 6.00
CA ALA A 79 2.98 -0.98 4.55
C ALA A 79 3.21 -2.38 4.00
N PHE A 80 4.09 -3.14 4.65
CA PHE A 80 4.37 -4.52 4.24
C PHE A 80 3.10 -5.38 4.32
N ALA A 81 2.38 -5.30 5.45
CA ALA A 81 1.14 -6.05 5.65
C ALA A 81 0.06 -5.63 4.65
N LEU A 82 -0.06 -4.32 4.39
CA LEU A 82 -1.03 -3.79 3.43
C LEU A 82 -0.74 -4.30 2.02
N PHE A 83 0.53 -4.26 1.59
CA PHE A 83 0.90 -4.73 0.26
C PHE A 83 0.61 -6.23 0.09
N LEU A 84 0.80 -7.03 1.14
CA LEU A 84 0.39 -8.43 1.12
C LEU A 84 -1.12 -8.58 1.03
N ALA A 85 -1.86 -7.78 1.81
CA ALA A 85 -3.31 -7.89 1.90
C ALA A 85 -4.00 -7.47 0.59
N VAL A 86 -3.45 -6.47 -0.12
CA VAL A 86 -4.06 -6.01 -1.38
C VAL A 86 -3.62 -6.83 -2.59
N TYR A 87 -2.67 -7.74 -2.44
CA TYR A 87 -2.20 -8.54 -3.57
C TYR A 87 -3.32 -9.38 -4.21
N PRO A 88 -4.22 -10.02 -3.44
CA PRO A 88 -5.37 -10.70 -4.03
C PRO A 88 -6.24 -9.78 -4.88
N ALA A 89 -6.44 -8.53 -4.47
CA ALA A 89 -7.19 -7.55 -5.25
C ALA A 89 -6.48 -7.24 -6.58
N ASN A 90 -5.16 -7.13 -6.57
CA ASN A 90 -4.38 -6.90 -7.78
C ASN A 90 -4.44 -8.11 -8.73
N ILE A 91 -4.42 -9.32 -8.21
CA ILE A 91 -4.60 -10.54 -9.01
C ILE A 91 -6.01 -10.54 -9.63
N ASN A 92 -7.02 -10.21 -8.81
CA ASN A 92 -8.41 -10.15 -9.29
C ASN A 92 -8.56 -9.11 -10.40
N MET A 93 -7.91 -7.95 -10.25
CA MET A 93 -7.90 -6.92 -11.29
C MET A 93 -7.29 -7.43 -12.58
N ALA A 94 -6.15 -8.14 -12.50
CA ALA A 94 -5.50 -8.70 -13.69
C ALA A 94 -6.42 -9.68 -14.42
N ILE A 95 -7.14 -10.53 -13.69
CA ILE A 95 -8.09 -11.47 -14.26
C ILE A 95 -9.26 -10.74 -14.91
N GLN A 96 -9.88 -9.81 -14.18
CA GLN A 96 -11.07 -9.08 -14.67
C GLN A 96 -10.76 -8.20 -15.88
N TRP A 97 -9.57 -7.60 -15.90
CA TRP A 97 -9.21 -6.63 -16.94
C TRP A 97 -8.55 -7.29 -18.15
N SER A 98 -8.34 -8.62 -18.12
CA SER A 98 -7.70 -9.34 -19.22
C SER A 98 -8.48 -9.22 -20.55
N ASP A 99 -9.80 -9.06 -20.47
CA ASP A 99 -10.67 -8.95 -21.65
C ASP A 99 -10.97 -7.50 -22.04
N ARG A 100 -10.43 -6.53 -21.31
CA ARG A 100 -10.64 -5.11 -21.64
C ARG A 100 -9.72 -4.69 -22.77
N ALA A 101 -10.11 -3.59 -23.45
CA ALA A 101 -9.25 -2.98 -24.47
C ALA A 101 -7.97 -2.45 -23.86
N MET A 102 -6.87 -2.52 -24.63
CA MET A 102 -5.60 -1.93 -24.21
C MET A 102 -5.78 -0.42 -23.96
N PRO A 103 -5.08 0.20 -22.98
CA PRO A 103 -3.96 -0.39 -22.19
C PRO A 103 -4.37 -1.07 -20.87
N ALA A 104 -5.65 -1.28 -20.59
CA ALA A 104 -6.10 -1.76 -19.29
C ALA A 104 -5.50 -3.12 -18.88
N PRO A 105 -5.46 -4.18 -19.73
CA PRO A 105 -4.82 -5.44 -19.33
C PRO A 105 -3.35 -5.28 -19.05
N LEU A 106 -2.64 -4.48 -19.84
CA LEU A 106 -1.21 -4.24 -19.65
C LEU A 106 -0.96 -3.59 -18.30
N PHE A 107 -1.75 -2.58 -17.92
CA PHE A 107 -1.65 -1.91 -16.64
C PHE A 107 -1.90 -2.89 -15.49
N ALA A 108 -2.93 -3.72 -15.58
CA ALA A 108 -3.27 -4.68 -14.55
C ALA A 108 -2.16 -5.72 -14.34
N TYR A 109 -1.60 -6.27 -15.41
CA TYR A 109 -0.52 -7.24 -15.32
C TYR A 109 0.79 -6.59 -14.83
N ALA A 110 1.07 -5.35 -15.24
CA ALA A 110 2.26 -4.63 -14.81
C ALA A 110 2.24 -4.35 -13.29
N ARG A 111 1.08 -4.20 -12.69
CA ARG A 111 0.96 -3.97 -11.23
C ARG A 111 1.45 -5.16 -10.41
N LEU A 112 1.39 -6.38 -10.92
CA LEU A 112 1.80 -7.56 -10.17
C LEU A 112 3.30 -7.55 -9.83
N PRO A 113 4.24 -7.32 -10.80
CA PRO A 113 5.66 -7.18 -10.44
C PRO A 113 5.95 -5.93 -9.60
N PHE A 114 5.24 -4.81 -9.82
CA PHE A 114 5.40 -3.63 -8.98
C PHE A 114 5.01 -3.91 -7.53
N GLN A 115 4.03 -4.78 -7.30
CA GLN A 115 3.62 -5.17 -5.95
C GLN A 115 4.77 -5.88 -5.22
N PHE A 116 5.50 -6.75 -5.90
CA PHE A 116 6.69 -7.38 -5.32
C PHE A 116 7.78 -6.34 -5.02
N TYR A 117 7.95 -5.35 -5.90
CA TYR A 117 8.91 -4.27 -5.67
C TYR A 117 8.54 -3.49 -4.39
N PHE A 118 7.26 -3.16 -4.20
CA PHE A 118 6.82 -2.46 -3.00
C PHE A 118 7.01 -3.29 -1.73
N LEU A 119 6.74 -4.61 -1.80
CA LEU A 119 7.01 -5.51 -0.68
C LEU A 119 8.49 -5.51 -0.31
N TRP A 120 9.35 -5.61 -1.29
CA TRP A 120 10.80 -5.58 -1.10
C TRP A 120 11.25 -4.23 -0.52
N ALA A 121 10.73 -3.12 -1.03
CA ALA A 121 11.04 -1.78 -0.56
C ALA A 121 10.62 -1.60 0.91
N ALA A 122 9.42 -2.08 1.26
CA ALA A 122 8.95 -2.04 2.65
C ALA A 122 9.84 -2.88 3.57
N TRP A 123 10.25 -4.05 3.13
CA TRP A 123 11.18 -4.91 3.86
C TRP A 123 12.52 -4.21 4.09
N LYS A 124 13.10 -3.60 3.05
CA LYS A 124 14.35 -2.83 3.17
C LYS A 124 14.20 -1.70 4.18
N LEU A 125 13.08 -1.00 4.13
CA LEU A 125 12.82 0.11 5.04
C LEU A 125 12.71 -0.38 6.49
N ILE A 126 12.04 -1.50 6.72
CA ILE A 126 11.96 -2.12 8.05
C ILE A 126 13.36 -2.41 8.58
N GLN A 127 14.20 -3.05 7.80
CA GLN A 127 15.56 -3.39 8.21
C GLN A 127 16.40 -2.14 8.51
N ALA A 128 16.28 -1.11 7.66
CA ALA A 128 17.02 0.12 7.84
C ALA A 128 16.62 0.85 9.12
N ILE A 129 15.32 0.91 9.43
CA ILE A 129 14.82 1.56 10.64
C ILE A 129 15.25 0.79 11.88
N LYS A 130 15.15 -0.54 11.85
CA LYS A 130 15.58 -1.38 12.98
C LYS A 130 17.05 -1.21 13.30
N ARG A 131 17.91 -1.11 12.28
CA ARG A 131 19.34 -0.90 12.49
C ARG A 131 19.62 0.46 13.14
N LYS A 132 18.89 1.51 12.77
CA LYS A 132 19.07 2.85 13.32
C LYS A 132 18.49 3.00 14.71
N SER A 133 17.52 2.17 15.10
CA SER A 133 16.83 2.28 16.39
C SER A 133 17.32 1.29 17.43
N SER A 134 18.25 0.41 17.07
CA SER A 134 18.82 -0.60 17.99
C SER A 134 19.97 -0.06 18.83
#